data_1942ec9d3cf9e0d8db01652ad066d730
#
_entry.id   1942ec9d3cf9e0d8db01652ad066d730
#
_cell.length_a   1.000
_cell.length_b   1.000
_cell.length_c   1.000
_cell.angle_alpha   90.00
_cell.angle_beta   90.00
_cell.angle_gamma   90.00
#
_symmetry.space_group_name_H-M   'P 1'
#
loop_
_entity.id
_entity.type
_entity.pdbx_description
1 polymer ?
#
loop_
_entity_poly.entity_id
_entity_poly.type
_entity_poly.pdbx_seq_one_letter_code
_entity_poly.pdbx_strand_id
1 'polypeptide(L)'
;LWKGMFMTPHLWESIYMAHRAGYDGCGAMILPRGGKGPLHELLAEPGLWSRVQTALDETGLFLDGIGNCIIDDPANVHPYGMGMSPEPDDLRDYFEFAGKHELGGVQTSVWATNQDLAVERFDHLCAVCGEYGLTVNLEFVAWGICDDLQKAKDLLKMVGRSNARITLDIMHLYYSSVTPEEIAACPPELFGEFHLCDVPHITFPDGHRELAAEGR
;
A
#
# COMPACT_ATOMS: atom_id res chain seq x y z
N LEU A 1 1.93 2.36 -12.13
CA LEU A 1 1.24 3.62 -11.79
C LEU A 1 -0.02 3.33 -10.96
N TRP A 2 -0.19 3.98 -9.81
CA TRP A 2 -1.34 3.75 -8.94
C TRP A 2 -2.60 4.48 -9.42
N LYS A 3 -3.75 3.81 -9.36
CA LYS A 3 -5.05 4.35 -9.78
C LYS A 3 -5.38 5.71 -9.15
N GLY A 4 -4.94 5.95 -7.92
CA GLY A 4 -5.18 7.22 -7.22
C GLY A 4 -4.61 8.45 -7.94
N MET A 5 -3.66 8.28 -8.84
CA MET A 5 -3.09 9.35 -9.68
C MET A 5 -4.02 9.76 -10.82
N PHE A 6 -4.93 8.88 -11.23
CA PHE A 6 -5.94 9.17 -12.24
C PHE A 6 -7.29 9.38 -11.55
N MET A 7 -7.89 10.50 -11.74
CA MET A 7 -9.23 10.83 -11.23
C MET A 7 -10.33 10.11 -12.02
N THR A 8 -10.12 8.81 -12.32
CA THR A 8 -11.11 8.00 -13.05
C THR A 8 -11.84 7.07 -12.09
N PRO A 9 -13.14 6.84 -12.29
CA PRO A 9 -13.91 5.92 -11.45
C PRO A 9 -13.58 4.44 -11.71
N HIS A 10 -13.04 4.11 -12.89
CA HIS A 10 -12.91 2.73 -13.34
C HIS A 10 -11.45 2.28 -13.53
N LEU A 11 -11.14 1.06 -13.08
CA LEU A 11 -9.78 0.51 -13.16
C LEU A 11 -9.31 0.33 -14.61
N TRP A 12 -10.17 -0.14 -15.53
CA TRP A 12 -9.80 -0.30 -16.96
C TRP A 12 -9.40 1.02 -17.62
N GLU A 13 -10.02 2.15 -17.26
CA GLU A 13 -9.62 3.46 -17.77
C GLU A 13 -8.21 3.83 -17.28
N SER A 14 -7.89 3.52 -16.02
CA SER A 14 -6.56 3.73 -15.46
C SER A 14 -5.50 2.90 -16.18
N ILE A 15 -5.83 1.65 -16.60
CA ILE A 15 -4.95 0.79 -17.40
C ILE A 15 -4.62 1.43 -18.73
N TYR A 16 -5.65 1.89 -19.49
CA TYR A 16 -5.42 2.57 -20.76
C TYR A 16 -4.63 3.88 -20.61
N MET A 17 -4.86 4.63 -19.52
CA MET A 17 -4.10 5.84 -19.25
C MET A 17 -2.64 5.53 -18.91
N ALA A 18 -2.38 4.50 -18.11
CA ALA A 18 -1.03 4.03 -17.80
C ALA A 18 -0.30 3.59 -19.07
N HIS A 19 -0.95 2.82 -19.92
CA HIS A 19 -0.39 2.42 -21.22
C HIS A 19 -0.02 3.62 -22.09
N ARG A 20 -0.93 4.59 -22.25
CA ARG A 20 -0.63 5.82 -23.02
C ARG A 20 0.51 6.66 -22.42
N ALA A 21 0.70 6.58 -21.11
CA ALA A 21 1.80 7.24 -20.41
C ALA A 21 3.13 6.46 -20.46
N GLY A 22 3.14 5.25 -21.06
CA GLY A 22 4.35 4.44 -21.25
C GLY A 22 4.73 3.59 -20.05
N TYR A 23 3.78 3.29 -19.14
CA TYR A 23 4.01 2.37 -18.02
C TYR A 23 3.78 0.92 -18.45
N ASP A 24 4.47 -0.02 -17.80
CA ASP A 24 4.34 -1.46 -18.01
C ASP A 24 3.28 -2.10 -17.11
N GLY A 25 2.89 -1.43 -16.02
CA GLY A 25 1.90 -1.92 -15.07
C GLY A 25 1.07 -0.82 -14.43
N CYS A 26 0.02 -1.22 -13.75
CA CYS A 26 -0.89 -0.33 -13.04
C CYS A 26 -1.27 -0.93 -11.68
N GLY A 27 -1.03 -0.22 -10.59
CA GLY A 27 -1.50 -0.59 -9.26
C GLY A 27 -2.98 -0.24 -9.07
N ALA A 28 -3.67 -1.03 -8.25
CA ALA A 28 -5.09 -0.86 -8.01
C ALA A 28 -5.38 -0.52 -6.54
N MET A 29 -5.89 0.68 -6.29
CA MET A 29 -6.43 1.04 -4.97
C MET A 29 -7.87 0.51 -4.85
N ILE A 30 -8.00 -0.80 -4.74
CA ILE A 30 -9.30 -1.48 -4.75
C ILE A 30 -9.83 -1.83 -3.36
N LEU A 31 -9.00 -1.70 -2.33
CA LEU A 31 -9.44 -1.93 -0.95
C LEU A 31 -10.31 -0.76 -0.45
N PRO A 32 -11.36 -1.04 0.31
CA PRO A 32 -12.24 -0.01 0.82
C PRO A 32 -11.51 0.87 1.85
N ARG A 33 -11.75 2.18 1.76
CA ARG A 33 -11.38 3.15 2.79
C ARG A 33 -12.67 3.73 3.36
N GLY A 34 -13.00 3.37 4.60
CA GLY A 34 -14.19 3.90 5.27
C GLY A 34 -15.53 3.62 4.58
N GLY A 35 -15.60 2.62 3.67
CA GLY A 35 -16.81 2.30 2.92
C GLY A 35 -16.60 1.24 1.85
N LYS A 36 -17.55 1.13 0.92
CA LYS A 36 -17.45 0.19 -0.21
C LYS A 36 -16.45 0.71 -1.23
N GLY A 37 -15.32 0.01 -1.40
CA GLY A 37 -14.30 0.35 -2.38
C GLY A 37 -14.65 -0.12 -3.81
N PRO A 38 -13.85 0.28 -4.82
CA PRO A 38 -14.06 -0.11 -6.23
C PRO A 38 -14.13 -1.62 -6.46
N LEU A 39 -13.45 -2.44 -5.66
CA LEU A 39 -13.52 -3.89 -5.79
C LEU A 39 -14.90 -4.43 -5.39
N HIS A 40 -15.60 -3.77 -4.47
CA HIS A 40 -16.97 -4.16 -4.15
C HIS A 40 -17.86 -4.11 -5.40
N GLU A 41 -17.69 -3.09 -6.25
CA GLU A 41 -18.40 -2.99 -7.52
C GLU A 41 -17.96 -4.11 -8.48
N LEU A 42 -16.65 -4.40 -8.56
CA LEU A 42 -16.09 -5.47 -9.40
C LEU A 42 -16.58 -6.86 -8.98
N LEU A 43 -16.73 -7.11 -7.68
CA LEU A 43 -17.28 -8.37 -7.15
C LEU A 43 -18.79 -8.48 -7.36
N ALA A 44 -19.52 -7.36 -7.24
CA ALA A 44 -20.97 -7.32 -7.43
C ALA A 44 -21.37 -7.44 -8.92
N GLU A 45 -20.51 -6.98 -9.83
CA GLU A 45 -20.78 -6.97 -11.27
C GLU A 45 -19.65 -7.69 -12.03
N PRO A 46 -19.74 -9.02 -12.22
CA PRO A 46 -18.68 -9.80 -12.91
C PRO A 46 -18.31 -9.28 -14.31
N GLY A 47 -19.23 -8.60 -14.99
CA GLY A 47 -18.97 -7.97 -16.29
C GLY A 47 -17.95 -6.82 -16.24
N LEU A 48 -17.77 -6.19 -15.08
CA LEU A 48 -16.76 -5.12 -14.93
C LEU A 48 -15.34 -5.69 -14.93
N TRP A 49 -15.14 -6.87 -14.34
CA TRP A 49 -13.83 -7.53 -14.41
C TRP A 49 -13.43 -7.91 -15.84
N SER A 50 -14.39 -8.32 -16.68
CA SER A 50 -14.13 -8.59 -18.08
C SER A 50 -13.59 -7.36 -18.83
N ARG A 51 -14.00 -6.15 -18.45
CA ARG A 51 -13.45 -4.90 -19.02
C ARG A 51 -12.01 -4.67 -18.59
N VAL A 52 -11.68 -4.98 -17.33
CA VAL A 52 -10.31 -4.92 -16.82
C VAL A 52 -9.43 -5.90 -17.58
N GLN A 53 -9.88 -7.16 -17.72
CA GLN A 53 -9.15 -8.17 -18.49
C GLN A 53 -8.94 -7.74 -19.95
N THR A 54 -9.98 -7.24 -20.63
CA THR A 54 -9.85 -6.70 -21.99
C THR A 54 -8.78 -5.60 -22.04
N ALA A 55 -8.80 -4.67 -21.09
CA ALA A 55 -7.80 -3.59 -21.06
C ALA A 55 -6.37 -4.12 -20.85
N LEU A 56 -6.19 -5.14 -20.01
CA LEU A 56 -4.90 -5.79 -19.79
C LEU A 56 -4.44 -6.52 -21.06
N ASP A 57 -5.32 -7.28 -21.70
CA ASP A 57 -5.02 -8.02 -22.93
C ASP A 57 -4.64 -7.07 -24.09
N GLU A 58 -5.37 -5.96 -24.25
CA GLU A 58 -5.13 -4.97 -25.33
C GLU A 58 -3.86 -4.14 -25.10
N THR A 59 -3.49 -3.88 -23.84
CA THR A 59 -2.36 -3.02 -23.49
C THR A 59 -1.08 -3.79 -23.19
N GLY A 60 -1.19 -5.08 -22.80
CA GLY A 60 -0.08 -5.87 -22.32
C GLY A 60 0.43 -5.46 -20.93
N LEU A 61 -0.28 -4.58 -20.22
CA LEU A 61 0.06 -4.20 -18.85
C LEU A 61 -0.29 -5.32 -17.87
N PHE A 62 0.39 -5.30 -16.73
CA PHE A 62 0.01 -6.13 -15.58
C PHE A 62 -0.59 -5.27 -14.44
N LEU A 63 -1.33 -5.90 -13.56
CA LEU A 63 -1.74 -5.28 -12.30
C LEU A 63 -0.71 -5.59 -11.22
N ASP A 64 -0.20 -4.54 -10.58
CA ASP A 64 0.82 -4.62 -9.54
C ASP A 64 0.23 -4.18 -8.20
N GLY A 65 -0.19 -5.14 -7.42
CA GLY A 65 -0.67 -4.92 -6.07
C GLY A 65 -2.04 -4.28 -5.92
N ILE A 66 -2.55 -4.43 -4.73
CA ILE A 66 -3.78 -3.82 -4.26
C ILE A 66 -3.47 -2.98 -3.02
N GLY A 67 -4.08 -1.85 -2.90
CA GLY A 67 -3.82 -1.02 -1.74
C GLY A 67 -5.01 -0.16 -1.38
N ASN A 68 -4.94 0.51 -0.29
CA ASN A 68 -3.95 0.50 0.78
C ASN A 68 -4.66 0.07 2.08
N CYS A 69 -4.10 -0.85 2.84
CA CYS A 69 -4.56 -1.17 4.19
C CYS A 69 -3.83 -0.26 5.18
N ILE A 70 -4.56 0.61 5.88
CA ILE A 70 -3.97 1.47 6.91
C ILE A 70 -4.21 0.84 8.28
N ILE A 71 -3.13 0.57 8.99
CA ILE A 71 -3.14 0.09 10.37
C ILE A 71 -3.04 1.31 11.29
N ASP A 72 -4.09 1.56 12.07
CA ASP A 72 -4.20 2.73 12.93
C ASP A 72 -4.92 2.43 14.24
N ASP A 73 -4.81 3.35 15.20
CA ASP A 73 -5.60 3.30 16.42
C ASP A 73 -7.08 3.55 16.11
N PRO A 74 -8.02 2.74 16.64
CA PRO A 74 -9.45 2.89 16.32
C PRO A 74 -10.04 4.26 16.70
N ALA A 75 -9.41 4.96 17.63
CA ALA A 75 -9.83 6.29 18.09
C ALA A 75 -9.26 7.43 17.25
N ASN A 76 -8.33 7.17 16.34
CA ASN A 76 -7.70 8.21 15.54
C ASN A 76 -8.64 8.69 14.43
N VAL A 77 -8.84 9.99 14.39
CA VAL A 77 -9.56 10.68 13.31
C VAL A 77 -8.54 11.46 12.50
N HIS A 78 -8.18 10.93 11.35
CA HIS A 78 -7.23 11.63 10.46
C HIS A 78 -7.88 12.83 9.79
N PRO A 79 -7.15 13.98 9.68
CA PRO A 79 -7.70 15.20 9.09
C PRO A 79 -8.07 15.05 7.61
N TYR A 80 -7.62 14.02 6.94
CA TYR A 80 -7.91 13.76 5.52
C TYR A 80 -9.07 12.79 5.26
N GLY A 81 -9.84 12.43 6.28
CA GLY A 81 -10.94 11.46 6.13
C GLY A 81 -10.47 10.04 5.74
N MET A 82 -9.16 9.79 5.82
CA MET A 82 -8.62 8.45 5.69
C MET A 82 -8.78 7.76 7.03
N GLY A 83 -9.89 7.04 7.18
CA GLY A 83 -10.10 6.18 8.34
C GLY A 83 -9.24 4.93 8.26
N MET A 84 -9.12 4.25 9.41
CA MET A 84 -8.57 2.90 9.48
C MET A 84 -9.25 2.00 8.45
N SER A 85 -8.47 1.13 7.82
CA SER A 85 -9.03 0.08 6.96
C SER A 85 -9.90 -0.87 7.79
N PRO A 86 -10.87 -1.55 7.17
CA PRO A 86 -11.58 -2.66 7.80
C PRO A 86 -10.60 -3.70 8.33
N GLU A 87 -11.04 -4.51 9.28
CA GLU A 87 -10.22 -5.61 9.78
C GLU A 87 -9.88 -6.58 8.63
N PRO A 88 -8.71 -7.24 8.66
CA PRO A 88 -8.30 -8.15 7.60
C PRO A 88 -9.32 -9.23 7.28
N ASP A 89 -10.04 -9.74 8.27
CA ASP A 89 -11.11 -10.73 8.06
C ASP A 89 -12.29 -10.21 7.25
N ASP A 90 -12.60 -8.92 7.35
CA ASP A 90 -13.66 -8.27 6.56
C ASP A 90 -13.23 -8.06 5.09
N LEU A 91 -11.94 -8.23 4.80
CA LEU A 91 -11.35 -8.05 3.47
C LEU A 91 -11.05 -9.39 2.76
N ARG A 92 -11.42 -10.53 3.32
CA ARG A 92 -11.11 -11.86 2.76
C ARG A 92 -11.55 -12.04 1.31
N ASP A 93 -12.74 -11.59 0.95
CA ASP A 93 -13.24 -11.67 -0.43
C ASP A 93 -12.34 -10.90 -1.42
N TYR A 94 -11.75 -9.79 -0.96
CA TYR A 94 -10.83 -8.97 -1.74
C TYR A 94 -9.47 -9.67 -1.90
N PHE A 95 -8.96 -10.29 -0.84
CA PHE A 95 -7.70 -11.01 -0.88
C PHE A 95 -7.82 -12.30 -1.69
N GLU A 96 -8.94 -13.03 -1.57
CA GLU A 96 -9.23 -14.19 -2.42
C GLU A 96 -9.26 -13.80 -3.90
N PHE A 97 -9.95 -12.71 -4.21
CA PHE A 97 -9.98 -12.16 -5.57
C PHE A 97 -8.58 -11.80 -6.07
N ALA A 98 -7.81 -11.09 -5.25
CA ALA A 98 -6.44 -10.69 -5.60
C ALA A 98 -5.52 -11.88 -5.82
N GLY A 99 -5.56 -12.87 -4.93
CA GLY A 99 -4.77 -14.10 -5.08
C GLY A 99 -5.16 -14.91 -6.31
N LYS A 100 -6.47 -15.06 -6.58
CA LYS A 100 -6.99 -15.76 -7.76
C LYS A 100 -6.56 -15.13 -9.09
N HIS A 101 -6.42 -13.81 -9.11
CA HIS A 101 -6.08 -13.04 -10.31
C HIS A 101 -4.63 -12.56 -10.32
N GLU A 102 -3.81 -13.06 -9.40
CA GLU A 102 -2.38 -12.76 -9.32
C GLU A 102 -2.07 -11.25 -9.29
N LEU A 103 -2.87 -10.48 -8.51
CA LEU A 103 -2.78 -9.03 -8.46
C LEU A 103 -1.60 -8.49 -7.63
N GLY A 104 -0.56 -9.28 -7.40
CA GLY A 104 0.63 -8.86 -6.64
C GLY A 104 0.42 -8.85 -5.12
N GLY A 105 0.97 -7.85 -4.45
CA GLY A 105 0.92 -7.72 -3.00
C GLY A 105 -0.15 -6.77 -2.48
N VAL A 106 -0.26 -6.72 -1.16
CA VAL A 106 -1.11 -5.78 -0.43
C VAL A 106 -0.24 -4.67 0.12
N GLN A 107 -0.47 -3.45 -0.32
CA GLN A 107 0.18 -2.27 0.24
C GLN A 107 -0.42 -1.93 1.61
N THR A 108 0.43 -1.68 2.61
CA THR A 108 0.02 -1.26 3.96
C THR A 108 0.93 -0.20 4.53
N SER A 109 0.41 0.60 5.44
CA SER A 109 1.19 1.53 6.27
C SER A 109 0.66 1.52 7.70
N VAL A 110 1.56 1.77 8.66
CA VAL A 110 1.24 1.78 10.09
C VAL A 110 1.25 3.20 10.61
N TRP A 111 0.07 3.69 10.94
CA TRP A 111 -0.16 5.04 11.49
C TRP A 111 -0.48 4.99 12.99
N ALA A 112 -0.69 3.78 13.53
CA ALA A 112 -0.90 3.55 14.95
C ALA A 112 0.25 4.10 15.78
N THR A 113 -0.06 4.61 16.96
CA THR A 113 0.91 5.11 17.95
C THR A 113 1.25 4.07 19.00
N ASN A 114 0.46 2.99 19.07
CA ASN A 114 0.68 1.86 19.98
C ASN A 114 1.41 0.72 19.25
N GLN A 115 2.59 0.36 19.75
CA GLN A 115 3.42 -0.67 19.14
C GLN A 115 2.81 -2.07 19.20
N ASP A 116 2.19 -2.44 20.33
CA ASP A 116 1.60 -3.77 20.48
C ASP A 116 0.43 -3.95 19.49
N LEU A 117 -0.39 -2.93 19.34
CA LEU A 117 -1.47 -2.89 18.35
C LEU A 117 -0.92 -2.97 16.92
N ALA A 118 0.15 -2.25 16.62
CA ALA A 118 0.78 -2.28 15.30
C ALA A 118 1.29 -3.69 14.96
N VAL A 119 1.95 -4.35 15.90
CA VAL A 119 2.44 -5.72 15.75
C VAL A 119 1.29 -6.69 15.55
N GLU A 120 0.28 -6.65 16.42
CA GLU A 120 -0.90 -7.55 16.37
C GLU A 120 -1.61 -7.44 15.03
N ARG A 121 -1.92 -6.22 14.58
CA ARG A 121 -2.67 -6.00 13.33
C ARG A 121 -1.86 -6.28 12.09
N PHE A 122 -0.57 -5.96 12.10
CA PHE A 122 0.30 -6.28 10.97
C PHE A 122 0.53 -7.80 10.85
N ASP A 123 0.70 -8.51 11.98
CA ASP A 123 0.76 -9.98 11.98
C ASP A 123 -0.53 -10.59 11.44
N HIS A 124 -1.69 -10.10 11.89
CA HIS A 124 -2.99 -10.57 11.43
C HIS A 124 -3.17 -10.32 9.93
N LEU A 125 -2.85 -9.12 9.42
CA LEU A 125 -2.91 -8.84 7.99
C LEU A 125 -2.02 -9.79 7.17
N CYS A 126 -0.78 -10.00 7.62
CA CYS A 126 0.13 -10.93 6.96
C CYS A 126 -0.40 -12.37 6.98
N ALA A 127 -1.00 -12.80 8.11
CA ALA A 127 -1.58 -14.14 8.22
C ALA A 127 -2.71 -14.34 7.22
N VAL A 128 -3.67 -13.43 7.18
CA VAL A 128 -4.83 -13.53 6.28
C VAL A 128 -4.41 -13.43 4.82
N CYS A 129 -3.54 -12.48 4.45
CA CYS A 129 -3.01 -12.36 3.09
C CYS A 129 -2.24 -13.61 2.65
N GLY A 130 -1.51 -14.23 3.57
CA GLY A 130 -0.74 -15.45 3.31
C GLY A 130 -1.61 -16.64 2.91
N GLU A 131 -2.86 -16.74 3.39
CA GLU A 131 -3.82 -17.78 3.00
C GLU A 131 -4.15 -17.73 1.49
N TYR A 132 -4.00 -16.56 0.88
CA TYR A 132 -4.26 -16.32 -0.55
C TYR A 132 -2.99 -16.15 -1.39
N GLY A 133 -1.81 -16.43 -0.81
CA GLY A 133 -0.53 -16.33 -1.50
C GLY A 133 -0.05 -14.89 -1.75
N LEU A 134 -0.64 -13.91 -1.06
CA LEU A 134 -0.29 -12.49 -1.22
C LEU A 134 0.88 -12.10 -0.32
N THR A 135 1.75 -11.23 -0.83
CA THR A 135 2.72 -10.49 -0.01
C THR A 135 2.05 -9.29 0.65
N VAL A 136 2.62 -8.82 1.76
CA VAL A 136 2.21 -7.59 2.43
C VAL A 136 3.39 -6.63 2.42
N ASN A 137 3.25 -5.53 1.70
CA ASN A 137 4.30 -4.54 1.48
C ASN A 137 4.09 -3.37 2.44
N LEU A 138 4.92 -3.31 3.50
CA LEU A 138 4.88 -2.29 4.53
C LEU A 138 5.61 -1.03 4.06
N GLU A 139 4.87 0.04 3.86
CA GLU A 139 5.42 1.37 3.67
C GLU A 139 5.60 2.05 5.02
N PHE A 140 6.85 2.34 5.41
CA PHE A 140 7.08 3.19 6.56
C PHE A 140 6.79 4.65 6.20
N VAL A 141 6.12 5.35 7.12
CA VAL A 141 5.64 6.71 6.86
C VAL A 141 6.15 7.65 7.94
N ALA A 142 6.62 8.82 7.53
CA ALA A 142 7.32 9.78 8.39
C ALA A 142 6.50 10.32 9.58
N TRP A 143 5.21 10.02 9.66
CA TRP A 143 4.30 10.45 10.73
C TRP A 143 3.73 9.31 11.58
N GLY A 144 4.09 8.06 11.27
CA GLY A 144 3.66 6.88 12.01
C GLY A 144 4.67 6.45 13.07
N ILE A 145 4.34 5.41 13.83
CA ILE A 145 5.28 4.76 14.76
C ILE A 145 6.41 4.04 14.00
N CYS A 146 6.11 3.61 12.77
CA CYS A 146 7.05 3.01 11.83
C CYS A 146 7.47 4.08 10.82
N ASP A 147 8.40 4.94 11.20
CA ASP A 147 8.77 6.17 10.48
C ASP A 147 10.14 6.10 9.78
N ASP A 148 10.83 4.96 9.89
CA ASP A 148 12.11 4.72 9.23
C ASP A 148 12.34 3.24 8.86
N LEU A 149 13.40 2.99 8.07
CA LEU A 149 13.77 1.65 7.61
C LEU A 149 14.09 0.69 8.77
N GLN A 150 14.73 1.17 9.85
CA GLN A 150 15.09 0.28 10.96
C GLN A 150 13.84 -0.17 11.72
N LYS A 151 12.90 0.72 11.98
CA LYS A 151 11.63 0.39 12.64
C LYS A 151 10.77 -0.54 11.78
N ALA A 152 10.77 -0.35 10.45
CA ALA A 152 10.11 -1.28 9.53
C ALA A 152 10.74 -2.68 9.61
N LYS A 153 12.07 -2.81 9.61
CA LYS A 153 12.78 -4.08 9.80
C LYS A 153 12.46 -4.72 11.15
N ASP A 154 12.40 -3.92 12.21
CA ASP A 154 12.10 -4.41 13.56
C ASP A 154 10.65 -4.93 13.63
N LEU A 155 9.68 -4.25 13.01
CA LEU A 155 8.31 -4.70 12.94
C LEU A 155 8.20 -6.02 12.15
N LEU A 156 8.82 -6.12 10.98
CA LEU A 156 8.85 -7.37 10.21
C LEU A 156 9.48 -8.52 11.01
N LYS A 157 10.54 -8.24 11.77
CA LYS A 157 11.21 -9.22 12.63
C LYS A 157 10.31 -9.67 13.79
N MET A 158 9.56 -8.75 14.41
CA MET A 158 8.64 -9.08 15.50
C MET A 158 7.52 -10.02 15.04
N VAL A 159 6.96 -9.79 13.85
CA VAL A 159 5.89 -10.65 13.32
C VAL A 159 6.41 -11.94 12.69
N GLY A 160 7.62 -11.95 12.15
CA GLY A 160 8.29 -13.16 11.62
C GLY A 160 7.59 -13.82 10.43
N ARG A 161 6.77 -13.08 9.68
CA ARG A 161 6.02 -13.62 8.53
C ARG A 161 6.85 -13.61 7.25
N SER A 162 6.86 -14.73 6.53
CA SER A 162 7.64 -14.89 5.29
C SER A 162 7.09 -14.09 4.11
N ASN A 163 5.84 -13.65 4.17
CA ASN A 163 5.19 -12.84 3.13
C ASN A 163 5.23 -11.33 3.42
N ALA A 164 5.86 -10.89 4.52
CA ALA A 164 6.06 -9.48 4.81
C ALA A 164 7.26 -8.91 4.04
N ARG A 165 7.10 -7.73 3.45
CA ARG A 165 8.12 -6.98 2.70
C ARG A 165 8.06 -5.51 3.08
N ILE A 166 9.06 -4.75 2.66
CA ILE A 166 9.11 -3.29 2.85
C ILE A 166 8.92 -2.61 1.51
N THR A 167 8.06 -1.59 1.48
CA THR A 167 7.99 -0.63 0.38
C THR A 167 8.95 0.51 0.66
N LEU A 168 9.79 0.84 -0.32
CA LEU A 168 10.64 2.03 -0.29
C LEU A 168 9.94 3.15 -1.05
N ASP A 169 9.47 4.16 -0.34
CA ASP A 169 8.94 5.39 -0.96
C ASP A 169 9.97 6.51 -0.83
N ILE A 170 10.29 7.18 -1.94
CA ILE A 170 11.36 8.19 -1.98
C ILE A 170 11.08 9.39 -1.07
N MET A 171 9.80 9.75 -0.90
CA MET A 171 9.41 10.81 0.01
C MET A 171 9.71 10.42 1.46
N HIS A 172 9.32 9.20 1.84
CA HIS A 172 9.55 8.71 3.20
C HIS A 172 11.03 8.45 3.48
N LEU A 173 11.79 7.97 2.50
CA LEU A 173 13.26 7.87 2.58
C LEU A 173 13.90 9.24 2.84
N TYR A 174 13.48 10.26 2.10
CA TYR A 174 14.00 11.61 2.25
C TYR A 174 13.73 12.18 3.65
N TYR A 175 12.51 12.03 4.15
CA TYR A 175 12.12 12.57 5.45
C TYR A 175 12.62 11.77 6.65
N SER A 176 12.85 10.47 6.51
CA SER A 176 13.43 9.62 7.56
C SER A 176 14.97 9.67 7.58
N SER A 177 15.59 10.41 6.64
CA SER A 177 17.05 10.51 6.50
C SER A 177 17.74 9.15 6.28
N VAL A 178 17.03 8.15 5.74
CA VAL A 178 17.59 6.85 5.36
C VAL A 178 18.55 7.02 4.19
N THR A 179 19.74 6.48 4.31
CA THR A 179 20.79 6.61 3.29
C THR A 179 20.77 5.48 2.28
N PRO A 180 21.29 5.69 1.05
CA PRO A 180 21.45 4.62 0.08
C PRO A 180 22.32 3.45 0.60
N GLU A 181 23.30 3.72 1.45
CA GLU A 181 24.17 2.72 2.05
C GLU A 181 23.43 1.82 3.03
N GLU A 182 22.48 2.36 3.80
CA GLU A 182 21.62 1.58 4.70
C GLU A 182 20.68 0.66 3.91
N ILE A 183 20.15 1.13 2.78
CA ILE A 183 19.33 0.32 1.88
C ILE A 183 20.18 -0.79 1.25
N ALA A 184 21.36 -0.44 0.73
CA ALA A 184 22.28 -1.39 0.09
C ALA A 184 22.82 -2.47 1.05
N ALA A 185 22.82 -2.21 2.35
CA ALA A 185 23.19 -3.18 3.38
C ALA A 185 22.11 -4.21 3.67
N CYS A 186 20.87 -4.02 3.17
CA CYS A 186 19.77 -4.94 3.35
C CYS A 186 19.75 -6.00 2.23
N PRO A 187 19.27 -7.23 2.52
CA PRO A 187 19.04 -8.23 1.49
C PRO A 187 17.92 -7.77 0.55
N PRO A 188 18.09 -7.91 -0.79
CA PRO A 188 17.12 -7.38 -1.76
C PRO A 188 15.71 -7.98 -1.60
N GLU A 189 15.61 -9.22 -1.14
CA GLU A 189 14.34 -9.92 -0.88
C GLU A 189 13.51 -9.33 0.27
N LEU A 190 14.10 -8.42 1.05
CA LEU A 190 13.40 -7.65 2.07
C LEU A 190 12.42 -6.66 1.45
N PHE A 191 12.70 -6.19 0.23
CA PHE A 191 11.93 -5.15 -0.44
C PHE A 191 10.92 -5.76 -1.41
N GLY A 192 9.67 -5.28 -1.36
CA GLY A 192 8.59 -5.70 -2.24
C GLY A 192 8.29 -4.69 -3.33
N GLU A 193 8.29 -3.42 -2.98
CA GLU A 193 7.92 -2.32 -3.89
C GLU A 193 8.84 -1.12 -3.73
N PHE A 194 8.90 -0.31 -4.79
CA PHE A 194 9.56 0.98 -4.77
C PHE A 194 8.62 2.04 -5.35
N HIS A 195 8.32 3.06 -4.55
CA HIS A 195 7.51 4.19 -4.95
C HIS A 195 8.39 5.40 -5.30
N LEU A 196 8.23 5.90 -6.51
CA LEU A 196 8.89 7.10 -6.98
C LEU A 196 7.90 8.27 -6.99
N CYS A 197 8.13 9.25 -6.14
CA CYS A 197 7.37 10.48 -6.06
C CYS A 197 8.31 11.68 -5.96
N ASP A 198 7.81 12.85 -6.27
CA ASP A 198 8.54 14.11 -6.10
C ASP A 198 8.05 14.81 -4.83
N VAL A 199 8.97 15.46 -4.13
CA VAL A 199 8.67 16.23 -2.92
C VAL A 199 9.34 17.60 -3.01
N PRO A 200 8.65 18.67 -2.59
CA PRO A 200 9.28 19.96 -2.48
C PRO A 200 10.40 19.90 -1.44
N HIS A 201 11.53 20.57 -1.72
CA HIS A 201 12.58 20.73 -0.73
C HIS A 201 12.09 21.65 0.39
N ILE A 202 11.57 21.05 1.45
CA ILE A 202 11.10 21.78 2.63
C ILE A 202 12.01 21.41 3.81
N THR A 203 12.53 22.44 4.47
CA THR A 203 13.27 22.26 5.72
C THR A 203 12.31 22.48 6.87
N PHE A 204 12.00 21.42 7.60
CA PHE A 204 11.20 21.50 8.81
C PHE A 204 12.11 21.71 10.02
N PRO A 205 11.84 22.72 10.87
CA PRO A 205 12.64 22.99 12.07
C PRO A 205 12.63 21.82 13.07
N ASP A 206 11.52 21.08 13.14
CA ASP A 206 11.25 20.04 14.13
C ASP A 206 11.18 18.62 13.52
N GLY A 207 11.57 18.48 12.24
CA GLY A 207 11.57 17.18 11.55
C GLY A 207 10.23 16.79 10.93
N HIS A 208 10.04 15.51 10.75
CA HIS A 208 9.06 14.90 9.84
C HIS A 208 7.57 15.11 10.18
N ARG A 209 7.24 15.53 11.40
CA ARG A 209 5.85 15.56 11.90
C ARG A 209 4.97 16.67 11.32
N GLU A 210 5.56 17.72 10.75
CA GLU A 210 4.80 18.85 10.20
C GLU A 210 4.14 18.55 8.85
N LEU A 211 4.64 17.57 8.09
CA LEU A 211 4.05 17.15 6.81
C LEU A 211 2.59 16.70 6.96
N ALA A 212 2.30 15.91 8.00
CA ALA A 212 0.95 15.42 8.25
C ALA A 212 -0.02 16.54 8.62
N ALA A 213 0.47 17.62 9.27
CA ALA A 213 -0.35 18.77 9.67
C ALA A 213 -0.68 19.72 8.50
N GLU A 214 0.14 19.76 7.46
CA GLU A 214 -0.04 20.65 6.31
C GLU A 214 -0.86 20.04 5.15
N GLY A 215 -1.25 18.78 5.24
CA GLY A 215 -2.15 18.18 4.25
C GLY A 215 -1.53 17.85 2.89
N ARG A 216 -0.32 17.43 2.88
CA ARG A 216 0.40 17.08 1.65
C ARG A 216 0.66 15.59 1.54
#